data_b84be9b514b2eb30e5bd9659acb54a1c
#
_entry.id   b84be9b514b2eb30e5bd9659acb54a1c
#
_cell.length_a   1.000
_cell.length_b   1.000
_cell.length_c   1.000
_cell.angle_alpha   90.00
_cell.angle_beta   90.00
_cell.angle_gamma   90.00
#
_symmetry.space_group_name_H-M   'P 1'
#
loop_
_entity.id
_entity.type
_entity.pdbx_description
1 polymer ?
#
loop_
_entity_poly.entity_id
_entity_poly.type
_entity_poly.pdbx_seq_one_letter_code
_entity_poly.pdbx_strand_id
1 'polypeptide(L)'
;MKDHGQNPDKGIKAGAAPVSFNEVEKLTEEKYTIRKYKRILFYVVICVLLAAFLLGQYIYPSEREPVTEESITYTGTFYRVLADGTKEKIPVPGKCDVPAGEPLVIRSVLPQDYKENTIAIRSSLENVRIYIGGELRAVYDTENTRPFGKNSASGYVFCETSGEDAGQEVRIELQSFTDKYSGVVNTVYCGDKSDIWAYMFHCYFMVTLIACAMLFAGLVVLIISLVLDIIYKTRFDLEYLGWCMLLGAVWMLGESKLRQLFVSNASILSNMCFFVVMICPIPILFYVDSVQQGRYRKVYHVAECITCVNFVLCTALQVLNIADFISTMFLSHLVIAGTFLTVFITICRDLIQGTAKHYKLPLIGLVAAMIAVMLEVTAVYRVVSLSGIFIATGLVVLLVVTLIQTMDRIRELELARQREARESLDYLTGLPMRHKGEKLILEKMQEHDGCLGFVDMDNLKKINDVYGHKAGDRALRLVGATLTECMKNAVVCRLGGDEFLFYLPEVSEAEMNTRVRSLFDSFRAAKNAAAETSAASLSCGLCMCRQGDKSEK
;
A
#
# COMPACT_ATOMS: atom_id res chain seq x y z
N MET A 1 -84.44 14.48 -16.59
CA MET A 1 -84.52 15.90 -16.89
C MET A 1 -83.15 16.45 -17.08
N LYS A 2 -82.84 16.84 -18.33
CA LYS A 2 -81.75 17.74 -18.79
C LYS A 2 -80.33 17.34 -18.48
N ASP A 3 -79.53 16.74 -19.36
CA ASP A 3 -79.01 17.40 -20.62
C ASP A 3 -77.99 18.49 -20.32
N HIS A 4 -76.76 18.22 -20.78
CA HIS A 4 -75.75 19.01 -21.51
C HIS A 4 -74.38 18.39 -21.16
N GLY A 5 -73.67 17.72 -21.99
CA GLY A 5 -73.12 18.03 -23.26
C GLY A 5 -72.10 19.15 -23.25
N GLN A 6 -70.78 18.78 -23.10
CA GLN A 6 -69.70 19.55 -23.70
C GLN A 6 -68.40 18.81 -23.65
N ASN A 7 -67.89 18.45 -24.77
CA ASN A 7 -66.54 18.16 -25.10
C ASN A 7 -65.68 19.44 -24.90
N PRO A 8 -64.48 19.36 -24.37
CA PRO A 8 -63.45 20.15 -25.02
C PRO A 8 -62.17 19.38 -25.25
N ASP A 9 -61.82 19.26 -26.47
CA ASP A 9 -60.45 19.33 -26.93
C ASP A 9 -59.63 20.35 -26.12
N LYS A 10 -58.62 19.91 -25.39
CA LYS A 10 -57.51 20.77 -24.96
C LYS A 10 -56.19 20.05 -25.06
N GLY A 11 -55.50 20.35 -26.15
CA GLY A 11 -54.10 20.70 -26.13
C GLY A 11 -53.13 19.58 -25.78
N ILE A 12 -52.76 18.81 -26.78
CA ILE A 12 -51.45 18.18 -26.82
C ILE A 12 -50.42 19.31 -26.71
N LYS A 13 -49.83 19.49 -25.52
CA LYS A 13 -48.67 20.38 -25.39
C LYS A 13 -47.52 19.80 -26.19
N ALA A 14 -47.11 20.61 -27.15
CA ALA A 14 -45.96 20.42 -28.02
C ALA A 14 -44.76 19.80 -27.33
N GLY A 15 -44.12 18.88 -28.03
CA GLY A 15 -43.00 18.09 -27.66
C GLY A 15 -41.85 18.89 -27.08
N ALA A 16 -41.30 18.35 -26.02
CA ALA A 16 -39.93 18.63 -25.65
C ALA A 16 -39.02 18.24 -26.83
N ALA A 17 -38.18 19.15 -27.26
CA ALA A 17 -37.17 18.88 -28.28
C ALA A 17 -36.38 17.62 -27.91
N PRO A 18 -35.98 16.77 -28.85
CA PRO A 18 -35.21 15.58 -28.57
C PRO A 18 -33.90 16.01 -27.92
N VAL A 19 -33.71 15.57 -26.67
CA VAL A 19 -32.47 15.80 -25.91
C VAL A 19 -31.34 15.19 -26.74
N SER A 20 -30.34 15.99 -27.07
CA SER A 20 -29.20 15.50 -27.87
C SER A 20 -28.46 14.39 -27.12
N PHE A 21 -27.92 13.42 -27.88
CA PHE A 21 -27.15 12.28 -27.29
C PHE A 21 -26.05 12.77 -26.32
N ASN A 22 -25.40 13.89 -26.64
CA ASN A 22 -24.39 14.54 -25.80
C ASN A 22 -24.94 15.10 -24.47
N GLU A 23 -26.22 15.53 -24.44
CA GLU A 23 -26.86 16.01 -23.20
C GLU A 23 -27.27 14.85 -22.29
N VAL A 24 -27.70 13.72 -22.86
CA VAL A 24 -28.02 12.49 -22.11
C VAL A 24 -26.74 11.91 -21.50
N GLU A 25 -25.64 11.91 -22.23
CA GLU A 25 -24.35 11.43 -21.77
C GLU A 25 -23.81 12.31 -20.61
N LYS A 26 -23.87 13.64 -20.76
CA LYS A 26 -23.50 14.60 -19.71
C LYS A 26 -24.32 14.45 -18.43
N LEU A 27 -25.64 14.29 -18.54
CA LEU A 27 -26.54 14.09 -17.41
C LEU A 27 -26.30 12.75 -16.71
N THR A 28 -25.86 11.73 -17.46
CA THR A 28 -25.55 10.41 -16.91
C THR A 28 -24.21 10.43 -16.16
N GLU A 29 -23.20 11.10 -16.70
CA GLU A 29 -21.91 11.34 -16.03
C GLU A 29 -22.08 12.18 -14.77
N GLU A 30 -22.88 13.23 -14.81
CA GLU A 30 -23.12 14.09 -13.66
C GLU A 30 -23.86 13.33 -12.53
N LYS A 31 -24.87 12.53 -12.86
CA LYS A 31 -25.57 11.65 -11.91
C LYS A 31 -24.65 10.56 -11.32
N TYR A 32 -23.77 9.99 -12.13
CA TYR A 32 -22.79 9.01 -11.66
C TYR A 32 -21.78 9.66 -10.69
N THR A 33 -21.30 10.83 -11.04
CA THR A 33 -20.34 11.62 -10.23
C THR A 33 -20.96 12.01 -8.89
N ILE A 34 -22.19 12.51 -8.88
CA ILE A 34 -22.92 12.86 -7.65
C ILE A 34 -23.14 11.62 -6.76
N ARG A 35 -23.51 10.47 -7.33
CA ARG A 35 -23.67 9.21 -6.57
C ARG A 35 -22.34 8.74 -5.96
N LYS A 36 -21.23 8.89 -6.69
CA LYS A 36 -19.89 8.55 -6.23
C LYS A 36 -19.49 9.42 -5.03
N TYR A 37 -19.67 10.74 -5.12
CA TYR A 37 -19.38 11.66 -4.01
C TYR A 37 -20.26 11.40 -2.79
N LYS A 38 -21.56 11.11 -2.97
CA LYS A 38 -22.45 10.76 -1.85
C LYS A 38 -21.98 9.48 -1.12
N ARG A 39 -21.52 8.46 -1.86
CA ARG A 39 -20.97 7.24 -1.24
C ARG A 39 -19.68 7.53 -0.47
N ILE A 40 -18.75 8.28 -1.06
CA ILE A 40 -17.51 8.66 -0.39
C ILE A 40 -17.82 9.45 0.88
N LEU A 41 -18.69 10.46 0.80
CA LEU A 41 -19.10 11.24 1.95
C LEU A 41 -19.72 10.38 3.05
N PHE A 42 -20.56 9.41 2.68
CA PHE A 42 -21.17 8.46 3.62
C PHE A 42 -20.10 7.63 4.36
N TYR A 43 -19.10 7.09 3.65
CA TYR A 43 -18.01 6.35 4.28
C TYR A 43 -17.14 7.24 5.16
N VAL A 44 -16.84 8.45 4.72
CA VAL A 44 -16.09 9.43 5.54
C VAL A 44 -16.83 9.74 6.83
N VAL A 45 -18.15 9.99 6.75
CA VAL A 45 -18.99 10.25 7.93
C VAL A 45 -18.98 9.04 8.90
N ILE A 46 -19.10 7.82 8.38
CA ILE A 46 -19.03 6.61 9.22
C ILE A 46 -17.65 6.50 9.89
N CYS A 47 -16.57 6.69 9.15
CA CYS A 47 -15.22 6.65 9.70
C CYS A 47 -15.01 7.71 10.79
N VAL A 48 -15.51 8.93 10.57
CA VAL A 48 -15.45 10.02 11.55
C VAL A 48 -16.27 9.68 12.79
N LEU A 49 -17.49 9.13 12.64
CA LEU A 49 -18.32 8.71 13.77
C LEU A 49 -17.69 7.58 14.58
N LEU A 50 -17.10 6.58 13.88
CA LEU A 50 -16.38 5.49 14.56
C LEU A 50 -15.14 6.01 15.29
N ALA A 51 -14.37 6.90 14.66
CA ALA A 51 -13.23 7.54 15.29
C ALA A 51 -13.65 8.39 16.50
N ALA A 52 -14.72 9.18 16.38
CA ALA A 52 -15.28 9.96 17.48
C ALA A 52 -15.78 9.08 18.63
N PHE A 53 -16.43 7.92 18.31
CA PHE A 53 -16.84 6.95 19.30
C PHE A 53 -15.64 6.34 20.05
N LEU A 54 -14.60 5.91 19.32
CA LEU A 54 -13.37 5.36 19.93
C LEU A 54 -12.64 6.41 20.78
N LEU A 55 -12.53 7.64 20.28
CA LEU A 55 -11.95 8.75 21.04
C LEU A 55 -12.80 9.14 22.25
N GLY A 56 -14.13 9.09 22.11
CA GLY A 56 -15.06 9.33 23.19
C GLY A 56 -14.87 8.38 24.36
N GLN A 57 -14.65 7.08 24.08
CA GLN A 57 -14.32 6.10 25.11
C GLN A 57 -13.05 6.42 25.91
N TYR A 58 -12.14 7.20 25.30
CA TYR A 58 -10.87 7.56 25.91
C TYR A 58 -10.89 8.94 26.62
N ILE A 59 -11.73 9.85 26.13
CA ILE A 59 -11.80 11.24 26.62
C ILE A 59 -12.81 11.38 27.76
N TYR A 60 -13.95 10.63 27.70
CA TYR A 60 -14.96 10.70 28.77
C TYR A 60 -14.52 9.93 30.01
N PRO A 61 -14.84 10.45 31.21
CA PRO A 61 -14.56 9.75 32.46
C PRO A 61 -15.17 8.35 32.45
N SER A 62 -14.40 7.36 32.91
CA SER A 62 -14.90 6.01 33.12
C SER A 62 -15.98 6.01 34.21
N GLU A 63 -17.04 5.23 34.05
CA GLU A 63 -18.06 4.96 35.12
C GLU A 63 -17.44 4.20 36.31
N ARG A 64 -16.28 3.57 36.11
CA ARG A 64 -15.46 2.95 37.15
C ARG A 64 -14.35 3.92 37.55
N GLU A 65 -14.01 3.92 38.83
CA GLU A 65 -12.81 4.66 39.27
C GLU A 65 -11.61 4.21 38.45
N PRO A 66 -10.90 5.12 37.77
CA PRO A 66 -9.76 4.73 36.95
C PRO A 66 -8.67 4.17 37.85
N VAL A 67 -8.19 2.98 37.52
CA VAL A 67 -6.98 2.45 38.15
C VAL A 67 -5.80 3.36 37.81
N THR A 68 -5.24 4.01 38.82
CA THR A 68 -4.10 4.90 38.67
C THR A 68 -2.80 4.15 38.91
N GLU A 69 -1.68 4.68 38.41
CA GLU A 69 -0.37 4.09 38.69
C GLU A 69 -0.08 4.02 40.20
N GLU A 70 -0.48 5.05 40.92
CA GLU A 70 -0.30 5.14 42.38
C GLU A 70 -1.07 4.05 43.13
N SER A 71 -2.31 3.72 42.67
CA SER A 71 -3.14 2.71 43.34
C SER A 71 -2.63 1.29 43.20
N ILE A 72 -1.83 0.99 42.18
CA ILE A 72 -1.28 -0.34 41.91
C ILE A 72 0.25 -0.42 42.08
N THR A 73 0.91 0.69 42.42
CA THR A 73 2.37 0.66 42.62
C THR A 73 2.69 0.18 44.02
N TYR A 74 3.60 -0.79 44.12
CA TYR A 74 4.06 -1.27 45.39
C TYR A 74 4.82 -0.18 46.17
N THR A 75 4.35 0.16 47.34
CA THR A 75 4.86 1.29 48.15
C THR A 75 6.00 0.91 49.08
N GLY A 76 6.32 -0.39 49.19
CA GLY A 76 7.40 -0.91 50.05
C GLY A 76 8.79 -0.47 49.56
N THR A 77 9.69 -0.34 50.50
CA THR A 77 11.09 0.01 50.21
C THR A 77 11.90 -1.25 49.83
N PHE A 78 12.51 -1.20 48.67
CA PHE A 78 13.47 -2.23 48.25
C PHE A 78 14.91 -1.89 48.68
N TYR A 79 15.63 -2.92 49.05
CA TYR A 79 17.07 -2.83 49.38
C TYR A 79 17.83 -4.00 48.79
N ARG A 80 19.12 -3.79 48.49
CA ARG A 80 20.06 -4.88 48.20
C ARG A 80 20.97 -5.10 49.41
N VAL A 81 21.42 -6.33 49.57
CA VAL A 81 22.43 -6.67 50.59
C VAL A 81 23.78 -6.68 49.90
N LEU A 82 24.69 -5.84 50.36
CA LEU A 82 26.07 -5.77 49.88
C LEU A 82 26.91 -6.92 50.44
N ALA A 83 28.10 -7.15 49.88
CA ALA A 83 28.99 -8.22 50.29
C ALA A 83 29.45 -8.12 51.76
N ASP A 84 29.41 -6.91 52.33
CA ASP A 84 29.72 -6.63 53.76
C ASP A 84 28.50 -6.83 54.68
N GLY A 85 27.34 -7.26 54.12
CA GLY A 85 26.11 -7.45 54.88
C GLY A 85 25.28 -6.18 55.10
N THR A 86 25.73 -5.00 54.64
CA THR A 86 24.97 -3.76 54.76
C THR A 86 23.79 -3.74 53.78
N LYS A 87 22.69 -3.10 54.23
CA LYS A 87 21.50 -2.93 53.39
C LYS A 87 21.53 -1.54 52.71
N GLU A 88 21.59 -1.53 51.38
CA GLU A 88 21.50 -0.32 50.59
C GLU A 88 20.09 -0.18 50.03
N LYS A 89 19.46 0.97 50.30
CA LYS A 89 18.16 1.30 49.72
C LYS A 89 18.33 1.59 48.24
N ILE A 90 17.49 0.99 47.39
CA ILE A 90 17.50 1.20 45.95
C ILE A 90 16.24 1.93 45.49
N PRO A 91 16.37 2.82 44.52
CA PRO A 91 15.20 3.43 43.87
C PRO A 91 14.49 2.41 42.98
N VAL A 92 13.16 2.37 43.05
CA VAL A 92 12.32 1.56 42.18
C VAL A 92 11.20 2.48 41.64
N PRO A 93 11.16 2.74 40.31
CA PRO A 93 12.08 2.26 39.27
C PRO A 93 13.48 2.92 39.33
N GLY A 94 14.53 2.19 38.89
CA GLY A 94 15.89 2.71 38.90
C GLY A 94 16.91 1.78 38.24
N LYS A 95 18.20 2.12 38.39
CA LYS A 95 19.29 1.30 37.89
C LYS A 95 20.38 1.20 38.96
N CYS A 96 20.85 0.00 39.22
CA CYS A 96 21.99 -0.32 40.09
C CYS A 96 23.20 -0.70 39.22
N ASP A 97 24.38 -0.45 39.72
CA ASP A 97 25.61 -0.89 39.06
C ASP A 97 25.83 -2.38 39.36
N VAL A 98 25.60 -3.20 38.33
CA VAL A 98 25.75 -4.67 38.38
C VAL A 98 26.33 -5.13 37.04
N PRO A 99 27.44 -5.91 37.04
CA PRO A 99 28.01 -6.45 35.80
C PRO A 99 27.01 -7.31 35.01
N ALA A 100 27.14 -7.31 33.67
CA ALA A 100 26.33 -8.18 32.83
C ALA A 100 26.55 -9.66 33.19
N GLY A 101 25.44 -10.40 33.32
CA GLY A 101 25.43 -11.80 33.68
C GLY A 101 25.37 -12.07 35.20
N GLU A 102 25.59 -11.07 36.04
CA GLU A 102 25.40 -11.20 37.49
C GLU A 102 23.93 -10.85 37.87
N PRO A 103 23.31 -11.58 38.80
CA PRO A 103 21.97 -11.29 39.26
C PRO A 103 21.96 -10.12 40.26
N LEU A 104 21.11 -9.12 40.01
CA LEU A 104 20.73 -8.16 41.03
C LEU A 104 19.65 -8.78 41.92
N VAL A 105 19.92 -8.89 43.23
CA VAL A 105 18.96 -9.37 44.22
C VAL A 105 18.42 -8.21 45.04
N ILE A 106 17.11 -7.96 44.91
CA ILE A 106 16.41 -6.93 45.67
C ILE A 106 15.42 -7.56 46.62
N ARG A 107 15.27 -6.96 47.79
CA ARG A 107 14.40 -7.48 48.86
C ARG A 107 13.52 -6.39 49.41
N SER A 108 12.31 -6.75 49.82
CA SER A 108 11.35 -5.94 50.55
C SER A 108 10.56 -6.81 51.52
N VAL A 109 9.78 -6.22 52.39
CA VAL A 109 8.87 -6.95 53.27
C VAL A 109 7.46 -6.50 52.97
N LEU A 110 6.56 -7.45 52.78
CA LEU A 110 5.13 -7.15 52.56
C LEU A 110 4.56 -6.48 53.82
N PRO A 111 3.67 -5.46 53.66
CA PRO A 111 2.97 -4.85 54.77
C PRO A 111 2.23 -5.88 55.63
N GLN A 112 2.03 -5.62 56.90
CA GLN A 112 1.27 -6.51 57.79
C GLN A 112 -0.24 -6.58 57.46
N ASP A 113 -0.73 -5.55 56.80
CA ASP A 113 -2.11 -5.42 56.32
C ASP A 113 -2.27 -5.81 54.83
N TYR A 114 -1.27 -6.49 54.27
CA TYR A 114 -1.24 -6.93 52.88
C TYR A 114 -2.43 -7.84 52.57
N LYS A 115 -3.19 -7.49 51.47
CA LYS A 115 -4.37 -8.25 51.04
C LYS A 115 -4.40 -8.49 49.53
N GLU A 116 -3.39 -7.97 48.80
CA GLU A 116 -3.36 -8.06 47.36
C GLU A 116 -3.05 -9.48 46.88
N ASN A 117 -3.54 -9.80 45.66
CA ASN A 117 -3.38 -11.16 45.13
C ASN A 117 -2.28 -11.31 44.09
N THR A 118 -1.62 -10.22 43.70
CA THR A 118 -0.60 -10.26 42.65
C THR A 118 0.48 -9.20 42.87
N ILE A 119 1.74 -9.62 42.73
CA ILE A 119 2.88 -8.72 42.50
C ILE A 119 3.33 -8.89 41.06
N ALA A 120 3.58 -7.79 40.33
CA ALA A 120 4.07 -7.83 38.97
C ALA A 120 5.25 -6.90 38.76
N ILE A 121 6.20 -7.31 37.92
CA ILE A 121 7.35 -6.51 37.50
C ILE A 121 7.56 -6.71 35.99
N ARG A 122 7.99 -5.67 35.29
CA ARG A 122 8.42 -5.80 33.91
C ARG A 122 9.90 -6.19 33.87
N SER A 123 10.22 -7.26 33.14
CA SER A 123 11.60 -7.56 32.78
C SER A 123 12.04 -6.65 31.61
N SER A 124 13.30 -6.24 31.62
CA SER A 124 13.94 -5.44 30.56
C SER A 124 15.10 -6.21 29.97
N LEU A 125 14.83 -7.22 29.12
CA LEU A 125 15.81 -8.19 28.63
C LEU A 125 16.51 -8.95 29.76
N GLU A 126 15.74 -9.33 30.80
CA GLU A 126 16.20 -9.94 32.01
C GLU A 126 15.47 -11.24 32.30
N ASN A 127 16.17 -12.19 32.88
CA ASN A 127 15.56 -13.28 33.61
C ASN A 127 15.06 -12.76 34.96
N VAL A 128 13.87 -13.18 35.40
CA VAL A 128 13.28 -12.73 36.66
C VAL A 128 12.86 -13.95 37.50
N ARG A 129 13.25 -13.96 38.79
CA ARG A 129 12.74 -14.93 39.76
C ARG A 129 12.20 -14.19 40.97
N ILE A 130 11.00 -14.55 41.41
CA ILE A 130 10.31 -13.92 42.54
C ILE A 130 10.07 -14.98 43.61
N TYR A 131 10.53 -14.68 44.80
CA TYR A 131 10.38 -15.53 46.00
C TYR A 131 9.55 -14.78 47.04
N ILE A 132 8.65 -15.46 47.72
CA ILE A 132 7.87 -14.97 48.86
C ILE A 132 8.11 -15.90 50.04
N GLY A 133 8.55 -15.35 51.19
CA GLY A 133 8.87 -16.14 52.36
C GLY A 133 9.98 -17.19 52.15
N GLY A 134 10.83 -16.99 51.12
CA GLY A 134 11.87 -17.94 50.72
C GLY A 134 11.44 -18.98 49.68
N GLU A 135 10.14 -19.10 49.38
CA GLU A 135 9.59 -19.99 48.35
C GLU A 135 9.63 -19.36 46.97
N LEU A 136 10.10 -20.07 45.94
CA LEU A 136 10.09 -19.61 44.53
C LEU A 136 8.68 -19.69 44.00
N ARG A 137 8.03 -18.53 43.72
CA ARG A 137 6.65 -18.44 43.28
C ARG A 137 6.50 -18.10 41.77
N ALA A 138 7.42 -17.34 41.22
CA ALA A 138 7.39 -17.00 39.79
C ALA A 138 8.79 -17.03 39.17
N VAL A 139 8.84 -17.55 37.92
CA VAL A 139 10.06 -17.59 37.08
C VAL A 139 9.73 -17.11 35.71
N TYR A 140 10.52 -16.19 35.20
CA TYR A 140 10.52 -15.78 33.81
C TYR A 140 11.91 -15.93 33.24
N ASP A 141 12.08 -16.97 32.44
CA ASP A 141 13.30 -17.29 31.71
C ASP A 141 12.90 -17.87 30.35
N THR A 142 13.45 -17.34 29.28
CA THR A 142 13.16 -17.79 27.93
C THR A 142 14.23 -18.69 27.33
N GLU A 143 15.15 -19.24 28.14
CA GLU A 143 16.26 -20.06 27.68
C GLU A 143 15.81 -21.23 26.78
N ASN A 144 14.73 -21.91 27.16
CA ASN A 144 14.20 -23.05 26.42
C ASN A 144 13.26 -22.68 25.29
N THR A 145 12.85 -21.40 25.14
CA THR A 145 11.86 -20.93 24.18
C THR A 145 12.40 -19.90 23.20
N ARG A 146 13.56 -19.33 23.46
CA ARG A 146 14.22 -18.39 22.55
C ARG A 146 14.94 -19.14 21.42
N PRO A 147 14.90 -18.67 20.18
CA PRO A 147 15.58 -19.34 19.08
C PRO A 147 17.10 -19.16 19.13
N PHE A 148 17.60 -18.04 19.66
CA PHE A 148 19.02 -17.71 19.80
C PHE A 148 19.26 -16.54 20.79
N GLY A 149 20.51 -16.32 21.19
CA GLY A 149 20.92 -15.26 22.12
C GLY A 149 20.84 -15.67 23.58
N LYS A 150 21.31 -14.80 24.48
CA LYS A 150 21.41 -15.07 25.93
C LYS A 150 20.30 -14.39 26.74
N ASN A 151 19.73 -13.28 26.25
CA ASN A 151 18.77 -12.48 26.99
C ASN A 151 17.33 -12.98 26.81
N SER A 152 16.55 -12.97 27.87
CA SER A 152 15.11 -13.13 27.81
C SER A 152 14.45 -11.88 27.25
N ALA A 153 13.43 -12.06 26.43
CA ALA A 153 12.65 -10.93 25.90
C ALA A 153 12.00 -10.14 27.05
N SER A 154 11.91 -8.82 26.90
CA SER A 154 11.20 -8.02 27.90
C SER A 154 9.74 -8.43 28.02
N GLY A 155 9.21 -8.52 29.23
CA GLY A 155 7.83 -8.91 29.48
C GLY A 155 7.39 -8.62 30.91
N TYR A 156 6.09 -8.71 31.18
CA TYR A 156 5.55 -8.62 32.52
C TYR A 156 5.53 -10.00 33.17
N VAL A 157 6.06 -10.08 34.39
CA VAL A 157 6.10 -11.27 35.23
C VAL A 157 5.13 -11.06 36.37
N PHE A 158 4.19 -11.98 36.51
CA PHE A 158 3.15 -11.93 37.54
C PHE A 158 3.44 -13.04 38.55
N CYS A 159 3.45 -12.67 39.82
CA CYS A 159 3.61 -13.56 40.96
C CYS A 159 2.31 -13.54 41.76
N GLU A 160 1.69 -14.68 41.94
CA GLU A 160 0.50 -14.82 42.78
C GLU A 160 0.87 -14.69 44.25
N THR A 161 0.09 -13.89 44.98
CA THR A 161 0.26 -13.62 46.41
C THR A 161 -1.12 -13.69 47.09
N SER A 162 -1.15 -13.67 48.39
CA SER A 162 -2.37 -13.67 49.20
C SER A 162 -2.17 -12.92 50.52
N GLY A 163 -3.26 -12.69 51.25
CA GLY A 163 -3.17 -12.12 52.59
C GLY A 163 -2.36 -12.96 53.61
N GLU A 164 -2.12 -14.25 53.33
CA GLU A 164 -1.27 -15.11 54.14
C GLU A 164 0.22 -14.77 54.02
N ASP A 165 0.57 -14.06 52.97
CA ASP A 165 1.96 -13.63 52.72
C ASP A 165 2.28 -12.30 53.46
N ALA A 166 1.33 -11.71 54.19
CA ALA A 166 1.56 -10.50 54.96
C ALA A 166 2.76 -10.63 55.91
N GLY A 167 3.63 -9.64 55.92
CA GLY A 167 4.86 -9.62 56.72
C GLY A 167 5.99 -10.49 56.20
N GLN A 168 5.79 -11.25 55.14
CA GLN A 168 6.84 -12.08 54.55
C GLN A 168 7.82 -11.25 53.67
N GLU A 169 9.04 -11.78 53.50
CA GLU A 169 10.05 -11.17 52.63
C GLU A 169 9.72 -11.47 51.16
N VAL A 170 9.66 -10.43 50.34
CA VAL A 170 9.70 -10.52 48.88
C VAL A 170 11.15 -10.37 48.42
N ARG A 171 11.66 -11.38 47.71
CA ARG A 171 12.97 -11.35 47.07
C ARG A 171 12.79 -11.46 45.55
N ILE A 172 13.31 -10.48 44.82
CA ILE A 172 13.27 -10.46 43.36
C ILE A 172 14.72 -10.53 42.86
N GLU A 173 14.99 -11.50 41.99
CA GLU A 173 16.27 -11.67 41.31
C GLU A 173 16.12 -11.28 39.86
N LEU A 174 16.93 -10.32 39.37
CA LEU A 174 16.94 -9.77 38.02
C LEU A 174 18.32 -10.03 37.40
N GLN A 175 18.40 -10.71 36.26
CA GLN A 175 19.65 -11.04 35.59
C GLN A 175 19.57 -10.72 34.10
N SER A 176 20.39 -9.78 33.64
CA SER A 176 20.59 -9.46 32.22
C SER A 176 22.01 -9.79 31.79
N PHE A 177 22.16 -10.29 30.58
CA PHE A 177 23.47 -10.55 29.97
C PHE A 177 24.00 -9.38 29.14
N THR A 178 23.33 -8.20 29.19
CA THR A 178 23.80 -6.97 28.53
C THR A 178 24.02 -5.85 29.55
N ASP A 179 25.13 -5.11 29.43
CA ASP A 179 25.45 -3.96 30.29
C ASP A 179 24.38 -2.87 30.28
N LYS A 180 23.68 -2.73 29.16
CA LYS A 180 22.64 -1.71 29.01
C LYS A 180 21.48 -1.92 29.98
N TYR A 181 21.07 -3.17 30.21
CA TYR A 181 19.92 -3.52 31.03
C TYR A 181 20.30 -4.21 32.35
N SER A 182 21.55 -4.60 32.55
CA SER A 182 22.00 -5.13 33.83
C SER A 182 21.75 -4.12 34.93
N GLY A 183 21.16 -4.59 36.03
CA GLY A 183 20.82 -3.77 37.18
C GLY A 183 19.62 -2.83 37.02
N VAL A 184 18.86 -2.91 35.93
CA VAL A 184 17.64 -2.13 35.75
C VAL A 184 16.50 -2.73 36.57
N VAL A 185 15.84 -1.92 37.38
CA VAL A 185 14.62 -2.31 38.11
C VAL A 185 13.48 -1.45 37.65
N ASN A 186 12.47 -2.09 37.06
CA ASN A 186 11.23 -1.39 36.65
C ASN A 186 10.27 -1.22 37.85
N THR A 187 9.23 -0.42 37.70
CA THR A 187 8.17 -0.30 38.69
C THR A 187 7.62 -1.67 39.05
N VAL A 188 7.51 -1.91 40.34
CA VAL A 188 6.84 -3.11 40.89
C VAL A 188 5.39 -2.74 41.16
N TYR A 189 4.49 -3.47 40.54
CA TYR A 189 3.05 -3.31 40.71
C TYR A 189 2.52 -4.32 41.72
N CYS A 190 1.47 -3.93 42.43
CA CYS A 190 0.83 -4.73 43.45
C CYS A 190 -0.69 -4.47 43.41
N GLY A 191 -1.50 -5.51 43.36
CA GLY A 191 -2.96 -5.36 43.26
C GLY A 191 -3.60 -6.57 42.62
N ASP A 192 -4.82 -6.43 42.14
CA ASP A 192 -5.48 -7.46 41.35
C ASP A 192 -4.83 -7.52 39.94
N LYS A 193 -4.60 -8.74 39.46
CA LYS A 193 -4.03 -8.96 38.12
C LYS A 193 -4.87 -8.29 37.02
N SER A 194 -6.20 -8.25 37.18
CA SER A 194 -7.11 -7.56 36.28
C SER A 194 -6.87 -6.05 36.25
N ASP A 195 -6.62 -5.43 37.40
CA ASP A 195 -6.42 -3.98 37.52
C ASP A 195 -5.08 -3.56 36.94
N ILE A 196 -4.03 -4.37 37.21
CA ILE A 196 -2.71 -4.17 36.60
C ILE A 196 -2.83 -4.23 35.07
N TRP A 197 -3.56 -5.22 34.51
CA TRP A 197 -3.79 -5.30 33.07
C TRP A 197 -4.66 -4.15 32.54
N ALA A 198 -5.70 -3.74 33.28
CA ALA A 198 -6.56 -2.62 32.90
C ALA A 198 -5.76 -1.31 32.80
N TYR A 199 -4.89 -1.04 33.77
CA TYR A 199 -3.97 0.09 33.73
C TYR A 199 -3.02 0.04 32.53
N MET A 200 -2.38 -1.12 32.29
CA MET A 200 -1.47 -1.32 31.16
C MET A 200 -2.20 -1.14 29.83
N PHE A 201 -3.40 -1.67 29.72
CA PHE A 201 -4.24 -1.53 28.54
C PHE A 201 -4.59 -0.07 28.31
N HIS A 202 -5.02 0.65 29.35
CA HIS A 202 -5.32 2.08 29.26
C HIS A 202 -4.12 2.88 28.76
N CYS A 203 -2.92 2.63 29.27
CA CYS A 203 -1.70 3.36 28.90
C CYS A 203 -1.22 3.09 27.46
N TYR A 204 -1.34 1.84 26.97
CA TYR A 204 -0.67 1.40 25.74
C TYR A 204 -1.59 0.99 24.61
N PHE A 205 -2.92 0.99 24.84
CA PHE A 205 -3.92 0.57 23.86
C PHE A 205 -3.86 1.40 22.57
N MET A 206 -3.81 2.72 22.68
CA MET A 206 -3.85 3.60 21.51
C MET A 206 -2.64 3.38 20.58
N VAL A 207 -1.45 3.22 21.13
CA VAL A 207 -0.25 2.93 20.32
C VAL A 207 -0.36 1.56 19.66
N THR A 208 -0.88 0.57 20.37
CA THR A 208 -1.09 -0.78 19.83
C THR A 208 -2.17 -0.79 18.74
N LEU A 209 -3.25 -0.03 18.92
CA LEU A 209 -4.32 0.15 17.92
C LEU A 209 -3.79 0.80 16.65
N ILE A 210 -2.97 1.86 16.78
CA ILE A 210 -2.31 2.51 15.64
C ILE A 210 -1.42 1.50 14.89
N ALA A 211 -0.65 0.68 15.61
CA ALA A 211 0.18 -0.34 15.00
C ALA A 211 -0.64 -1.40 14.23
N CYS A 212 -1.75 -1.87 14.80
CA CYS A 212 -2.68 -2.79 14.13
C CYS A 212 -3.33 -2.14 12.90
N ALA A 213 -3.76 -0.88 12.99
CA ALA A 213 -4.32 -0.14 11.86
C ALA A 213 -3.28 0.04 10.74
N MET A 214 -2.03 0.32 11.10
CA MET A 214 -0.93 0.46 10.14
C MET A 214 -0.58 -0.88 9.48
N LEU A 215 -0.63 -2.00 10.22
CA LEU A 215 -0.46 -3.35 9.66
C LEU A 215 -1.52 -3.65 8.61
N PHE A 216 -2.79 -3.41 8.96
CA PHE A 216 -3.91 -3.61 8.05
C PHE A 216 -3.82 -2.70 6.82
N ALA A 217 -3.53 -1.42 7.02
CA ALA A 217 -3.36 -0.47 5.92
C ALA A 217 -2.21 -0.86 4.98
N GLY A 218 -1.08 -1.31 5.53
CA GLY A 218 0.06 -1.81 4.74
C GLY A 218 -0.31 -3.00 3.85
N LEU A 219 -1.07 -3.98 4.39
CA LEU A 219 -1.57 -5.12 3.62
C LEU A 219 -2.52 -4.66 2.49
N VAL A 220 -3.46 -3.76 2.79
CA VAL A 220 -4.38 -3.20 1.79
C VAL A 220 -3.62 -2.47 0.69
N VAL A 221 -2.63 -1.66 1.03
CA VAL A 221 -1.78 -0.94 0.07
C VAL A 221 -1.03 -1.90 -0.84
N LEU A 222 -0.47 -3.00 -0.32
CA LEU A 222 0.19 -4.03 -1.13
C LEU A 222 -0.77 -4.73 -2.09
N ILE A 223 -1.99 -5.06 -1.62
CA ILE A 223 -3.01 -5.67 -2.47
C ILE A 223 -3.42 -4.70 -3.60
N ILE A 224 -3.65 -3.42 -3.27
CA ILE A 224 -3.99 -2.39 -4.26
C ILE A 224 -2.85 -2.25 -5.27
N SER A 225 -1.60 -2.19 -4.82
CA SER A 225 -0.43 -2.10 -5.71
C SER A 225 -0.38 -3.28 -6.68
N LEU A 226 -0.54 -4.51 -6.19
CA LEU A 226 -0.56 -5.71 -7.03
C LEU A 226 -1.68 -5.67 -8.08
N VAL A 227 -2.89 -5.25 -7.68
CA VAL A 227 -4.03 -5.13 -8.59
C VAL A 227 -3.77 -4.08 -9.67
N LEU A 228 -3.21 -2.92 -9.31
CA LEU A 228 -2.86 -1.86 -10.25
C LEU A 228 -1.77 -2.32 -11.23
N ASP A 229 -0.74 -3.02 -10.76
CA ASP A 229 0.33 -3.56 -11.60
C ASP A 229 -0.21 -4.55 -12.65
N ILE A 230 -1.17 -5.40 -12.27
CA ILE A 230 -1.84 -6.34 -13.18
C ILE A 230 -2.69 -5.60 -14.23
N ILE A 231 -3.50 -4.62 -13.80
CA ILE A 231 -4.43 -3.89 -14.69
C ILE A 231 -3.67 -3.01 -15.69
N TYR A 232 -2.67 -2.27 -15.20
CA TYR A 232 -1.95 -1.28 -16.01
C TYR A 232 -0.67 -1.82 -16.63
N LYS A 233 -0.22 -3.04 -16.23
CA LYS A 233 1.03 -3.67 -16.67
C LYS A 233 2.26 -2.77 -16.45
N THR A 234 2.22 -1.97 -15.41
CA THR A 234 3.28 -1.04 -14.97
C THR A 234 3.42 -1.12 -13.46
N ARG A 235 4.64 -0.96 -12.92
CA ARG A 235 4.86 -0.94 -11.48
C ARG A 235 4.49 0.41 -10.88
N PHE A 236 3.85 0.39 -9.72
CA PHE A 236 3.52 1.56 -8.93
C PHE A 236 4.37 1.61 -7.65
N ASP A 237 4.73 2.82 -7.21
CA ASP A 237 5.57 3.03 -6.03
C ASP A 237 4.88 2.68 -4.70
N LEU A 238 3.57 2.40 -4.75
CA LEU A 238 2.76 1.96 -3.60
C LEU A 238 3.26 0.65 -2.97
N GLU A 239 3.88 -0.24 -3.76
CA GLU A 239 4.46 -1.49 -3.25
C GLU A 239 5.49 -1.21 -2.16
N TYR A 240 6.43 -0.31 -2.41
CA TYR A 240 7.49 0.01 -1.46
C TYR A 240 6.96 0.64 -0.18
N LEU A 241 5.94 1.49 -0.32
CA LEU A 241 5.26 2.07 0.83
C LEU A 241 4.52 1.04 1.66
N GLY A 242 3.82 0.09 1.02
CA GLY A 242 3.17 -1.03 1.70
C GLY A 242 4.15 -1.83 2.56
N TRP A 243 5.34 -2.12 2.03
CA TRP A 243 6.40 -2.78 2.79
C TRP A 243 6.91 -1.92 3.96
N CYS A 244 7.11 -0.61 3.77
CA CYS A 244 7.49 0.29 4.86
C CYS A 244 6.46 0.28 5.99
N MET A 245 5.15 0.31 5.65
CA MET A 245 4.07 0.28 6.63
C MET A 245 4.01 -1.06 7.37
N LEU A 246 4.17 -2.20 6.68
CA LEU A 246 4.20 -3.51 7.31
C LEU A 246 5.38 -3.65 8.27
N LEU A 247 6.59 -3.30 7.84
CA LEU A 247 7.78 -3.36 8.68
C LEU A 247 7.63 -2.45 9.90
N GLY A 248 7.18 -1.20 9.70
CA GLY A 248 6.93 -0.26 10.79
C GLY A 248 5.88 -0.77 11.79
N ALA A 249 4.79 -1.37 11.30
CA ALA A 249 3.74 -1.95 12.15
C ALA A 249 4.25 -3.16 12.96
N VAL A 250 5.02 -4.07 12.33
CA VAL A 250 5.63 -5.22 13.02
C VAL A 250 6.59 -4.73 14.12
N TRP A 251 7.39 -3.70 13.84
CA TRP A 251 8.26 -3.10 14.84
C TRP A 251 7.47 -2.49 16.01
N MET A 252 6.43 -1.69 15.72
CA MET A 252 5.58 -1.09 16.75
C MET A 252 4.88 -2.12 17.63
N LEU A 253 4.34 -3.20 17.02
CA LEU A 253 3.70 -4.29 17.75
C LEU A 253 4.71 -5.04 18.63
N GLY A 254 5.91 -5.24 18.13
CA GLY A 254 6.97 -5.91 18.88
C GLY A 254 7.52 -5.08 20.04
N GLU A 255 7.53 -3.75 19.92
CA GLU A 255 7.90 -2.84 21.01
C GLU A 255 6.73 -2.56 21.97
N SER A 256 5.47 -2.90 21.57
CA SER A 256 4.31 -2.71 22.42
C SER A 256 4.45 -3.45 23.75
N LYS A 257 4.18 -2.76 24.85
CA LYS A 257 4.13 -3.36 26.18
C LYS A 257 2.97 -4.35 26.37
N LEU A 258 1.95 -4.30 25.46
CA LEU A 258 0.83 -5.24 25.43
C LEU A 258 1.11 -6.50 24.58
N ARG A 259 2.31 -6.67 24.03
CA ARG A 259 2.64 -7.77 23.10
C ARG A 259 2.33 -9.16 23.66
N GLN A 260 2.49 -9.38 24.98
CA GLN A 260 2.19 -10.65 25.63
C GLN A 260 0.71 -11.07 25.55
N LEU A 261 -0.22 -10.13 25.26
CA LEU A 261 -1.63 -10.45 25.03
C LEU A 261 -1.89 -11.05 23.64
N PHE A 262 -1.00 -10.81 22.67
CA PHE A 262 -1.20 -11.19 21.27
C PHE A 262 -0.26 -12.30 20.80
N VAL A 263 0.87 -12.49 21.49
CA VAL A 263 1.92 -13.41 21.04
C VAL A 263 2.34 -14.33 22.19
N SER A 264 2.28 -15.62 21.93
CA SER A 264 2.68 -16.65 22.90
C SER A 264 4.21 -16.72 23.13
N ASN A 265 5.01 -16.36 22.10
CA ASN A 265 6.47 -16.33 22.18
C ASN A 265 7.02 -14.92 21.98
N ALA A 266 7.24 -14.22 23.08
CA ALA A 266 7.76 -12.86 23.08
C ALA A 266 9.20 -12.76 22.52
N SER A 267 10.00 -13.83 22.61
CA SER A 267 11.38 -13.83 22.13
C SER A 267 11.45 -13.80 20.61
N ILE A 268 10.57 -14.52 19.90
CA ILE A 268 10.50 -14.48 18.44
C ILE A 268 10.16 -13.07 17.98
N LEU A 269 9.11 -12.48 18.57
CA LEU A 269 8.69 -11.13 18.17
C LEU A 269 9.75 -10.07 18.50
N SER A 270 10.44 -10.19 19.64
CA SER A 270 11.54 -9.30 20.00
C SER A 270 12.69 -9.38 19.00
N ASN A 271 13.07 -10.58 18.56
CA ASN A 271 14.11 -10.75 17.54
C ASN A 271 13.67 -10.20 16.18
N MET A 272 12.39 -10.36 15.81
CA MET A 272 11.83 -9.76 14.58
C MET A 272 11.93 -8.24 14.60
N CYS A 273 11.78 -7.58 15.74
CA CYS A 273 11.97 -6.13 15.82
C CYS A 273 13.37 -5.69 15.41
N PHE A 274 14.39 -6.39 15.85
CA PHE A 274 15.78 -6.12 15.44
C PHE A 274 15.97 -6.35 13.94
N PHE A 275 15.43 -7.44 13.38
CA PHE A 275 15.48 -7.70 11.95
C PHE A 275 14.80 -6.58 11.16
N VAL A 276 13.63 -6.13 11.61
CA VAL A 276 12.91 -5.02 10.96
C VAL A 276 13.76 -3.75 10.93
N VAL A 277 14.40 -3.37 12.05
CA VAL A 277 15.28 -2.19 12.11
C VAL A 277 16.44 -2.32 11.13
N MET A 278 17.02 -3.52 10.99
CA MET A 278 18.15 -3.76 10.09
C MET A 278 17.77 -3.69 8.62
N ILE A 279 16.55 -4.12 8.22
CA ILE A 279 16.14 -4.21 6.82
C ILE A 279 15.25 -3.05 6.35
N CYS A 280 14.69 -2.24 7.26
CA CYS A 280 13.79 -1.15 6.92
C CYS A 280 14.35 -0.10 5.93
N PRO A 281 15.69 0.13 5.81
CA PRO A 281 16.21 1.03 4.79
C PRO A 281 15.94 0.57 3.35
N ILE A 282 15.83 -0.74 3.10
CA ILE A 282 15.73 -1.31 1.74
C ILE A 282 14.49 -0.83 0.99
N PRO A 283 13.24 -0.96 1.52
CA PRO A 283 12.06 -0.46 0.79
C PRO A 283 12.09 1.06 0.56
N ILE A 284 12.71 1.81 1.48
CA ILE A 284 12.86 3.27 1.35
C ILE A 284 13.81 3.59 0.18
N LEU A 285 14.93 2.87 0.06
CA LEU A 285 15.87 3.04 -1.05
C LEU A 285 15.22 2.73 -2.39
N PHE A 286 14.45 1.64 -2.50
CA PHE A 286 13.69 1.31 -3.71
C PHE A 286 12.66 2.39 -4.05
N TYR A 287 11.94 2.91 -3.05
CA TYR A 287 11.01 4.01 -3.26
C TYR A 287 11.70 5.25 -3.82
N VAL A 288 12.83 5.65 -3.22
CA VAL A 288 13.57 6.84 -3.65
C VAL A 288 14.18 6.64 -5.04
N ASP A 289 14.74 5.45 -5.34
CA ASP A 289 15.27 5.12 -6.67
C ASP A 289 14.19 5.24 -7.74
N SER A 290 12.99 4.74 -7.46
CA SER A 290 11.84 4.85 -8.36
C SER A 290 11.42 6.30 -8.56
N VAL A 291 11.28 7.09 -7.49
CA VAL A 291 10.92 8.53 -7.55
C VAL A 291 11.95 9.32 -8.36
N GLN A 292 13.24 9.02 -8.23
CA GLN A 292 14.34 9.64 -8.97
C GLN A 292 14.63 8.97 -10.32
N GLN A 293 13.76 8.08 -10.78
CA GLN A 293 13.81 7.41 -12.09
C GLN A 293 15.14 6.68 -12.35
N GLY A 294 15.70 6.04 -11.32
CA GLY A 294 16.93 5.25 -11.43
C GLY A 294 18.22 6.06 -11.62
N ARG A 295 18.19 7.40 -11.48
CA ARG A 295 19.34 8.29 -11.71
C ARG A 295 20.54 7.97 -10.83
N TYR A 296 20.29 7.56 -9.58
CA TYR A 296 21.31 7.25 -8.59
C TYR A 296 21.38 5.76 -8.25
N ARG A 297 20.85 4.89 -9.11
CA ARG A 297 20.71 3.46 -8.89
C ARG A 297 21.97 2.77 -8.35
N LYS A 298 23.15 3.11 -8.91
CA LYS A 298 24.42 2.53 -8.43
C LYS A 298 24.73 2.91 -6.99
N VAL A 299 24.40 4.14 -6.57
CA VAL A 299 24.63 4.62 -5.20
C VAL A 299 23.69 3.89 -4.24
N TYR A 300 22.41 3.74 -4.62
CA TYR A 300 21.43 3.04 -3.81
C TYR A 300 21.74 1.55 -3.69
N HIS A 301 22.17 0.88 -4.76
CA HIS A 301 22.62 -0.50 -4.66
C HIS A 301 23.79 -0.71 -3.70
N VAL A 302 24.73 0.24 -3.62
CA VAL A 302 25.78 0.17 -2.60
C VAL A 302 25.21 0.27 -1.18
N ALA A 303 24.24 1.19 -0.95
CA ALA A 303 23.59 1.33 0.35
C ALA A 303 22.75 0.08 0.71
N GLU A 304 22.07 -0.53 -0.25
CA GLU A 304 21.36 -1.81 -0.09
C GLU A 304 22.32 -2.94 0.29
N CYS A 305 23.45 -3.06 -0.41
CA CYS A 305 24.48 -4.05 -0.08
C CYS A 305 25.04 -3.86 1.34
N ILE A 306 25.31 -2.61 1.75
CA ILE A 306 25.76 -2.30 3.11
C ILE A 306 24.68 -2.72 4.13
N THR A 307 23.42 -2.45 3.84
CA THR A 307 22.29 -2.85 4.70
C THR A 307 22.19 -4.38 4.83
N CYS A 308 22.31 -5.10 3.71
CA CYS A 308 22.33 -6.57 3.71
C CYS A 308 23.53 -7.14 4.49
N VAL A 309 24.72 -6.57 4.30
CA VAL A 309 25.92 -6.98 5.05
C VAL A 309 25.75 -6.75 6.55
N ASN A 310 25.22 -5.58 6.95
CA ASN A 310 24.90 -5.30 8.34
C ASN A 310 23.92 -6.32 8.93
N PHE A 311 22.83 -6.64 8.20
CA PHE A 311 21.86 -7.65 8.62
C PHE A 311 22.52 -9.02 8.85
N VAL A 312 23.28 -9.50 7.87
CA VAL A 312 23.97 -10.81 7.97
C VAL A 312 24.99 -10.80 9.10
N LEU A 313 25.81 -9.75 9.23
CA LEU A 313 26.84 -9.63 10.25
C LEU A 313 26.21 -9.63 11.65
N CYS A 314 25.25 -8.74 11.93
CA CYS A 314 24.62 -8.65 13.25
C CYS A 314 23.87 -9.94 13.61
N THR A 315 23.21 -10.57 12.63
CA THR A 315 22.53 -11.86 12.84
C THR A 315 23.53 -12.98 13.15
N ALA A 316 24.67 -13.04 12.44
CA ALA A 316 25.71 -14.03 12.69
C ALA A 316 26.31 -13.84 14.10
N LEU A 317 26.62 -12.61 14.50
CA LEU A 317 27.15 -12.30 15.84
C LEU A 317 26.19 -12.74 16.96
N GLN A 318 24.89 -12.51 16.76
CA GLN A 318 23.83 -12.92 17.70
C GLN A 318 23.70 -14.45 17.78
N VAL A 319 23.65 -15.14 16.63
CA VAL A 319 23.50 -16.62 16.55
C VAL A 319 24.72 -17.32 17.16
N LEU A 320 25.92 -16.79 16.91
CA LEU A 320 27.19 -17.31 17.49
C LEU A 320 27.37 -16.92 18.95
N ASN A 321 26.45 -16.17 19.56
CA ASN A 321 26.54 -15.65 20.92
C ASN A 321 27.81 -14.81 21.20
N ILE A 322 28.36 -14.15 20.16
CA ILE A 322 29.51 -13.26 20.26
C ILE A 322 29.08 -11.88 20.76
N ALA A 323 28.00 -11.33 20.15
CA ALA A 323 27.43 -10.05 20.54
C ALA A 323 25.93 -10.07 20.36
N ASP A 324 25.19 -9.49 21.31
CA ASP A 324 23.74 -9.39 21.25
C ASP A 324 23.26 -8.29 20.27
N PHE A 325 22.05 -8.43 19.72
CA PHE A 325 21.43 -7.41 18.87
C PHE A 325 21.42 -6.03 19.50
N ILE A 326 21.20 -5.95 20.82
CA ILE A 326 21.18 -4.66 21.52
C ILE A 326 22.54 -3.97 21.51
N SER A 327 23.63 -4.75 21.59
CA SER A 327 25.01 -4.24 21.53
C SER A 327 25.39 -3.81 20.11
N THR A 328 24.87 -4.51 19.08
CA THR A 328 25.12 -4.21 17.67
C THR A 328 24.14 -3.19 17.08
N MET A 329 23.09 -2.77 17.82
CA MET A 329 22.06 -1.85 17.37
C MET A 329 22.63 -0.49 16.92
N PHE A 330 23.70 -0.03 17.58
CA PHE A 330 24.38 1.22 17.18
C PHE A 330 24.89 1.15 15.73
N LEU A 331 25.43 0.00 15.31
CA LEU A 331 25.89 -0.21 13.94
C LEU A 331 24.73 -0.09 12.94
N SER A 332 23.57 -0.69 13.27
CA SER A 332 22.36 -0.59 12.44
C SER A 332 21.84 0.85 12.36
N HIS A 333 21.88 1.61 13.46
CA HIS A 333 21.54 3.02 13.43
C HIS A 333 22.51 3.86 12.58
N LEU A 334 23.80 3.53 12.55
CA LEU A 334 24.77 4.17 11.65
C LEU A 334 24.44 3.88 10.18
N VAL A 335 24.05 2.65 9.85
CA VAL A 335 23.63 2.29 8.49
C VAL A 335 22.37 3.07 8.08
N ILE A 336 21.39 3.19 8.97
CA ILE A 336 20.18 3.99 8.75
C ILE A 336 20.55 5.47 8.53
N ALA A 337 21.40 6.03 9.38
CA ALA A 337 21.86 7.42 9.25
C ALA A 337 22.63 7.65 7.94
N GLY A 338 23.51 6.71 7.55
CA GLY A 338 24.22 6.74 6.27
C GLY A 338 23.28 6.67 5.07
N THR A 339 22.24 5.83 5.15
CA THR A 339 21.18 5.76 4.14
C THR A 339 20.44 7.09 4.00
N PHE A 340 20.03 7.70 5.12
CA PHE A 340 19.37 9.00 5.09
C PHE A 340 20.27 10.11 4.56
N LEU A 341 21.54 10.12 4.94
CA LEU A 341 22.51 11.07 4.40
C LEU A 341 22.67 10.90 2.89
N THR A 342 22.73 9.67 2.40
CA THR A 342 22.81 9.36 0.96
C THR A 342 21.58 9.88 0.23
N VAL A 343 20.39 9.60 0.73
CA VAL A 343 19.12 10.09 0.17
C VAL A 343 19.08 11.63 0.21
N PHE A 344 19.47 12.24 1.31
CA PHE A 344 19.51 13.70 1.45
C PHE A 344 20.46 14.35 0.43
N ILE A 345 21.67 13.80 0.25
CA ILE A 345 22.65 14.31 -0.73
C ILE A 345 22.10 14.22 -2.15
N THR A 346 21.47 13.10 -2.52
CA THR A 346 20.90 12.93 -3.86
C THR A 346 19.74 13.89 -4.12
N ILE A 347 18.89 14.13 -3.13
CA ILE A 347 17.80 15.11 -3.18
C ILE A 347 18.35 16.54 -3.36
N CYS A 348 19.34 16.93 -2.55
CA CYS A 348 19.98 18.24 -2.66
C CYS A 348 20.59 18.45 -4.05
N ARG A 349 21.25 17.41 -4.59
CA ARG A 349 21.81 17.45 -5.94
C ARG A 349 20.73 17.66 -7.01
N ASP A 350 19.60 16.96 -6.91
CA ASP A 350 18.49 17.13 -7.84
C ASP A 350 17.82 18.51 -7.71
N LEU A 351 17.75 19.06 -6.50
CA LEU A 351 17.26 20.43 -6.30
C LEU A 351 18.18 21.47 -6.98
N ILE A 352 19.49 21.32 -6.80
CA ILE A 352 20.50 22.22 -7.42
C ILE A 352 20.45 22.11 -8.96
N GLN A 353 20.30 20.89 -9.49
CA GLN A 353 20.20 20.64 -10.93
C GLN A 353 18.83 21.00 -11.53
N GLY A 354 17.85 21.35 -10.70
CA GLY A 354 16.50 21.69 -11.12
C GLY A 354 15.65 20.50 -11.59
N THR A 355 16.16 19.27 -11.45
CA THR A 355 15.48 18.02 -11.86
C THR A 355 14.38 17.59 -10.88
N ALA A 356 14.41 18.08 -9.65
CA ALA A 356 13.38 17.83 -8.63
C ALA A 356 11.99 18.37 -8.98
N LYS A 357 11.85 19.15 -10.06
CA LYS A 357 10.56 19.72 -10.50
C LYS A 357 9.52 18.64 -10.80
N HIS A 358 9.95 17.46 -11.23
CA HIS A 358 9.07 16.35 -11.64
C HIS A 358 8.52 15.53 -10.45
N TYR A 359 9.11 15.66 -9.25
CA TYR A 359 8.71 14.88 -8.06
C TYR A 359 8.64 15.72 -6.77
N LYS A 360 8.20 16.98 -6.88
CA LYS A 360 8.07 17.87 -5.72
C LYS A 360 7.17 17.30 -4.62
N LEU A 361 6.07 16.67 -5.00
CA LEU A 361 5.10 16.13 -4.06
C LEU A 361 5.66 14.92 -3.30
N PRO A 362 6.23 13.87 -3.96
CA PRO A 362 6.94 12.79 -3.26
C PRO A 362 8.05 13.27 -2.33
N LEU A 363 8.76 14.33 -2.72
CA LEU A 363 9.83 14.91 -1.92
C LEU A 363 9.33 15.40 -0.55
N ILE A 364 8.17 16.03 -0.50
CA ILE A 364 7.55 16.49 0.76
C ILE A 364 7.27 15.30 1.68
N GLY A 365 6.66 14.24 1.14
CA GLY A 365 6.37 13.02 1.90
C GLY A 365 7.63 12.34 2.42
N LEU A 366 8.67 12.27 1.58
CA LEU A 366 9.94 11.66 1.95
C LEU A 366 10.66 12.44 3.06
N VAL A 367 10.73 13.77 2.94
CA VAL A 367 11.31 14.64 3.98
C VAL A 367 10.55 14.50 5.31
N ALA A 368 9.23 14.46 5.27
CA ALA A 368 8.40 14.25 6.46
C ALA A 368 8.69 12.89 7.11
N ALA A 369 8.81 11.82 6.31
CA ALA A 369 9.15 10.49 6.81
C ALA A 369 10.57 10.46 7.42
N MET A 370 11.55 11.11 6.81
CA MET A 370 12.91 11.21 7.34
C MET A 370 12.96 11.95 8.70
N ILE A 371 12.23 13.07 8.81
CA ILE A 371 12.12 13.81 10.09
C ILE A 371 11.46 12.92 11.15
N ALA A 372 10.41 12.21 10.80
CA ALA A 372 9.71 11.30 11.70
C ALA A 372 10.62 10.19 12.26
N VAL A 373 11.44 9.56 11.41
CA VAL A 373 12.42 8.56 11.84
C VAL A 373 13.50 9.17 12.74
N MET A 374 14.00 10.36 12.44
CA MET A 374 14.97 11.05 13.30
C MET A 374 14.39 11.36 14.69
N LEU A 375 13.14 11.81 14.75
CA LEU A 375 12.45 12.05 16.00
C LEU A 375 12.28 10.76 16.81
N GLU A 376 11.90 9.67 16.15
CA GLU A 376 11.74 8.36 16.79
C GLU A 376 13.05 7.84 17.37
N VAL A 377 14.13 7.85 16.58
CA VAL A 377 15.46 7.44 17.07
C VAL A 377 15.89 8.29 18.28
N THR A 378 15.65 9.60 18.22
CA THR A 378 15.96 10.50 19.34
C THR A 378 15.15 10.15 20.59
N ALA A 379 13.85 9.84 20.43
CA ALA A 379 12.96 9.44 21.51
C ALA A 379 13.44 8.12 22.19
N VAL A 380 13.87 7.14 21.41
CA VAL A 380 14.43 5.88 21.91
C VAL A 380 15.65 6.11 22.78
N TYR A 381 16.55 7.02 22.40
CA TYR A 381 17.73 7.34 23.19
C TYR A 381 17.43 8.21 24.42
N ARG A 382 16.34 8.97 24.41
CA ARG A 382 15.89 9.79 25.55
C ARG A 382 14.93 9.09 26.50
N VAL A 383 14.64 7.79 26.26
CA VAL A 383 13.72 6.98 27.10
C VAL A 383 12.30 7.57 27.16
N VAL A 384 11.85 8.18 26.07
CA VAL A 384 10.47 8.69 25.95
C VAL A 384 9.55 7.55 25.52
N SER A 385 8.43 7.35 26.23
CA SER A 385 7.54 6.19 26.07
C SER A 385 6.60 6.24 24.84
N LEU A 386 6.83 7.13 23.88
CA LEU A 386 5.98 7.36 22.70
C LEU A 386 6.38 6.49 21.49
N SER A 387 6.83 5.28 21.70
CA SER A 387 7.39 4.40 20.68
C SER A 387 6.47 4.22 19.46
N GLY A 388 6.94 4.67 18.30
CA GLY A 388 6.31 4.44 17.01
C GLY A 388 5.34 5.51 16.50
N ILE A 389 4.91 6.47 17.31
CA ILE A 389 3.95 7.50 16.87
C ILE A 389 4.53 8.39 15.78
N PHE A 390 5.79 8.79 15.90
CA PHE A 390 6.45 9.61 14.88
C PHE A 390 6.57 8.87 13.56
N ILE A 391 7.00 7.60 13.58
CA ILE A 391 7.08 6.76 12.38
C ILE A 391 5.71 6.58 11.74
N ALA A 392 4.67 6.27 12.54
CA ALA A 392 3.31 6.11 12.04
C ALA A 392 2.83 7.40 11.34
N THR A 393 3.05 8.56 11.95
CA THR A 393 2.68 9.87 11.38
C THR A 393 3.41 10.13 10.07
N GLY A 394 4.73 9.90 10.03
CA GLY A 394 5.54 10.07 8.82
C GLY A 394 5.09 9.16 7.67
N LEU A 395 4.78 7.90 7.97
CA LEU A 395 4.28 6.94 6.98
C LEU A 395 2.87 7.28 6.47
N VAL A 396 1.99 7.83 7.32
CA VAL A 396 0.66 8.31 6.89
C VAL A 396 0.81 9.50 5.93
N VAL A 397 1.68 10.46 6.22
CA VAL A 397 1.94 11.58 5.32
C VAL A 397 2.48 11.08 3.98
N LEU A 398 3.44 10.16 4.01
CA LEU A 398 4.01 9.55 2.81
C LEU A 398 2.94 8.77 2.01
N LEU A 399 2.04 8.05 2.68
CA LEU A 399 0.92 7.35 2.06
C LEU A 399 -0.01 8.31 1.31
N VAL A 400 -0.44 9.39 1.95
CA VAL A 400 -1.34 10.39 1.32
C VAL A 400 -0.69 10.96 0.06
N VAL A 401 0.57 11.35 0.16
CA VAL A 401 1.33 11.91 -0.97
C VAL A 401 1.45 10.89 -2.11
N THR A 402 1.80 9.64 -1.80
CA THR A 402 1.97 8.58 -2.81
C THR A 402 0.64 8.19 -3.45
N LEU A 403 -0.47 8.21 -2.71
CA LEU A 403 -1.81 7.97 -3.26
C LEU A 403 -2.22 9.07 -4.25
N ILE A 404 -1.97 10.35 -3.92
CA ILE A 404 -2.24 11.46 -4.85
C ILE A 404 -1.46 11.27 -6.14
N GLN A 405 -0.16 10.99 -6.03
CA GLN A 405 0.71 10.75 -7.19
C GLN A 405 0.26 9.55 -8.03
N THR A 406 -0.15 8.46 -7.37
CA THR A 406 -0.68 7.27 -8.05
C THR A 406 -1.96 7.58 -8.81
N MET A 407 -2.86 8.37 -8.23
CA MET A 407 -4.10 8.80 -8.91
C MET A 407 -3.81 9.66 -10.14
N ASP A 408 -2.86 10.59 -10.06
CA ASP A 408 -2.44 11.41 -11.20
C ASP A 408 -1.85 10.54 -12.31
N ARG A 409 -1.00 9.58 -11.97
CA ARG A 409 -0.41 8.63 -12.93
C ARG A 409 -1.47 7.75 -13.60
N ILE A 410 -2.44 7.24 -12.85
CA ILE A 410 -3.57 6.47 -13.41
C ILE A 410 -4.35 7.33 -14.40
N ARG A 411 -4.64 8.58 -14.05
CA ARG A 411 -5.34 9.52 -14.91
C ARG A 411 -4.58 9.78 -16.22
N GLU A 412 -3.27 9.97 -16.16
CA GLU A 412 -2.44 10.14 -17.35
C GLU A 412 -2.46 8.90 -18.24
N LEU A 413 -2.36 7.69 -17.67
CA LEU A 413 -2.43 6.43 -18.41
C LEU A 413 -3.80 6.25 -19.08
N GLU A 414 -4.89 6.57 -18.41
CA GLU A 414 -6.23 6.49 -18.99
C GLU A 414 -6.42 7.51 -20.13
N LEU A 415 -5.94 8.74 -19.96
CA LEU A 415 -5.97 9.74 -21.02
C LEU A 415 -5.13 9.33 -22.23
N ALA A 416 -3.95 8.74 -22.01
CA ALA A 416 -3.12 8.21 -23.09
C ALA A 416 -3.82 7.09 -23.85
N ARG A 417 -4.44 6.13 -23.15
CA ARG A 417 -5.24 5.05 -23.76
C ARG A 417 -6.40 5.58 -24.58
N GLN A 418 -7.12 6.61 -24.07
CA GLN A 418 -8.22 7.23 -24.79
C GLN A 418 -7.75 7.95 -26.05
N ARG A 419 -6.59 8.65 -26.00
CA ARG A 419 -5.99 9.27 -27.19
C ARG A 419 -5.62 8.22 -28.23
N GLU A 420 -4.91 7.18 -27.83
CA GLU A 420 -4.54 6.07 -28.71
C GLU A 420 -5.77 5.39 -29.33
N ALA A 421 -6.83 5.19 -28.54
CA ALA A 421 -8.09 4.65 -29.05
C ALA A 421 -8.78 5.58 -30.06
N ARG A 422 -8.75 6.90 -29.85
CA ARG A 422 -9.33 7.90 -30.79
C ARG A 422 -8.50 8.01 -32.07
N GLU A 423 -7.18 8.07 -31.96
CA GLU A 423 -6.25 8.16 -33.09
C GLU A 423 -6.21 6.89 -33.92
N SER A 424 -6.75 5.79 -33.43
CA SER A 424 -6.77 4.49 -34.10
C SER A 424 -7.94 4.29 -35.06
N LEU A 425 -8.89 5.24 -35.14
CA LEU A 425 -10.02 5.22 -36.07
C LEU A 425 -9.92 6.38 -37.06
N ASP A 426 -10.24 6.11 -38.34
CA ASP A 426 -10.36 7.13 -39.37
C ASP A 426 -11.61 7.98 -39.10
N TYR A 427 -11.44 9.30 -38.93
CA TYR A 427 -12.52 10.22 -38.59
C TYR A 427 -13.59 10.33 -39.69
N LEU A 428 -13.23 10.00 -40.94
CA LEU A 428 -14.10 10.13 -42.09
C LEU A 428 -15.00 8.91 -42.25
N THR A 429 -14.42 7.72 -42.19
CA THR A 429 -15.12 6.45 -42.45
C THR A 429 -15.51 5.71 -41.19
N GLY A 430 -14.93 6.04 -40.02
CA GLY A 430 -15.12 5.32 -38.75
C GLY A 430 -14.40 3.98 -38.69
N LEU A 431 -13.69 3.59 -39.75
CA LEU A 431 -12.92 2.33 -39.79
C LEU A 431 -11.60 2.45 -39.04
N PRO A 432 -11.03 1.33 -38.56
CA PRO A 432 -9.67 1.29 -38.07
C PRO A 432 -8.70 1.90 -39.07
N MET A 433 -7.78 2.74 -38.58
CA MET A 433 -6.65 3.24 -39.38
C MET A 433 -5.61 2.13 -39.56
N ARG A 434 -4.66 2.35 -40.49
CA ARG A 434 -3.62 1.41 -40.91
C ARG A 434 -3.04 0.59 -39.76
N HIS A 435 -2.43 1.25 -38.79
CA HIS A 435 -1.72 0.58 -37.70
C HIS A 435 -2.63 -0.36 -36.87
N LYS A 436 -3.82 0.10 -36.52
CA LYS A 436 -4.80 -0.72 -35.77
C LYS A 436 -5.38 -1.83 -36.64
N GLY A 437 -5.66 -1.52 -37.91
CA GLY A 437 -6.20 -2.49 -38.87
C GLY A 437 -5.23 -3.62 -39.13
N GLU A 438 -3.97 -3.32 -39.45
CA GLU A 438 -2.91 -4.31 -39.66
C GLU A 438 -2.73 -5.22 -38.45
N LYS A 439 -2.72 -4.65 -37.23
CA LYS A 439 -2.64 -5.44 -35.98
C LYS A 439 -3.80 -6.42 -35.82
N LEU A 440 -5.04 -5.95 -35.98
CA LEU A 440 -6.23 -6.79 -35.87
C LEU A 440 -6.28 -7.88 -36.95
N ILE A 441 -5.83 -7.56 -38.17
CA ILE A 441 -5.73 -8.50 -39.28
C ILE A 441 -4.70 -9.59 -38.96
N LEU A 442 -3.51 -9.21 -38.49
CA LEU A 442 -2.46 -10.17 -38.11
C LEU A 442 -2.89 -11.10 -36.98
N GLU A 443 -3.62 -10.57 -35.97
CA GLU A 443 -4.20 -11.39 -34.89
C GLU A 443 -5.16 -12.43 -35.46
N LYS A 444 -6.06 -12.04 -36.39
CA LYS A 444 -7.01 -12.96 -37.03
C LYS A 444 -6.35 -13.96 -37.97
N MET A 445 -5.30 -13.58 -38.70
CA MET A 445 -4.52 -14.49 -39.55
C MET A 445 -3.77 -15.58 -38.78
N GLN A 446 -3.45 -15.31 -37.50
CA GLN A 446 -2.85 -16.31 -36.61
C GLN A 446 -3.87 -17.33 -36.10
N GLU A 447 -5.14 -16.95 -36.02
CA GLU A 447 -6.21 -17.80 -35.49
C GLU A 447 -6.90 -18.64 -36.56
N HIS A 448 -7.07 -18.14 -37.78
CA HIS A 448 -7.89 -18.75 -38.82
C HIS A 448 -7.31 -18.56 -40.22
N ASP A 449 -7.55 -19.55 -41.09
CA ASP A 449 -7.40 -19.38 -42.53
C ASP A 449 -8.40 -18.35 -43.05
N GLY A 450 -8.10 -17.64 -44.11
CA GLY A 450 -9.01 -16.64 -44.64
C GLY A 450 -8.52 -15.96 -45.90
N CYS A 451 -9.17 -14.87 -46.28
CA CYS A 451 -8.81 -14.04 -47.41
C CYS A 451 -8.45 -12.62 -47.01
N LEU A 452 -7.26 -12.19 -47.44
CA LEU A 452 -6.83 -10.79 -47.37
C LEU A 452 -7.24 -10.10 -48.67
N GLY A 453 -7.94 -8.96 -48.57
CA GLY A 453 -8.35 -8.18 -49.72
C GLY A 453 -7.88 -6.74 -49.62
N PHE A 454 -7.28 -6.26 -50.67
CA PHE A 454 -6.88 -4.86 -50.85
C PHE A 454 -7.84 -4.19 -51.79
N VAL A 455 -8.41 -3.07 -51.40
CA VAL A 455 -9.39 -2.31 -52.19
C VAL A 455 -8.93 -0.88 -52.37
N ASP A 456 -8.91 -0.42 -53.60
CA ASP A 456 -8.58 0.95 -53.98
C ASP A 456 -9.76 1.63 -54.64
N MET A 457 -10.04 2.88 -54.30
CA MET A 457 -11.09 3.66 -54.93
C MET A 457 -10.54 4.50 -56.08
N ASP A 458 -10.80 4.09 -57.29
CA ASP A 458 -10.39 4.81 -58.49
C ASP A 458 -11.11 6.16 -58.63
N ASN A 459 -10.46 7.11 -59.29
CA ASN A 459 -10.98 8.42 -59.67
C ASN A 459 -11.28 9.40 -58.52
N LEU A 460 -10.78 9.16 -57.29
CA LEU A 460 -10.97 10.07 -56.15
C LEU A 460 -10.52 11.52 -56.50
N LYS A 461 -9.35 11.65 -57.14
CA LYS A 461 -8.82 12.95 -57.56
C LYS A 461 -9.78 13.66 -58.54
N LYS A 462 -10.31 12.96 -59.52
CA LYS A 462 -11.27 13.51 -60.50
C LYS A 462 -12.54 13.97 -59.82
N ILE A 463 -13.05 13.22 -58.83
CA ILE A 463 -14.23 13.60 -58.05
C ILE A 463 -13.95 14.87 -57.26
N ASN A 464 -12.78 14.95 -56.60
CA ASN A 464 -12.38 16.13 -55.85
C ASN A 464 -12.22 17.36 -56.74
N ASP A 465 -11.61 17.21 -57.91
CA ASP A 465 -11.38 18.32 -58.85
C ASP A 465 -12.68 18.86 -59.47
N VAL A 466 -13.69 17.99 -59.71
CA VAL A 466 -14.96 18.37 -60.33
C VAL A 466 -16.01 18.82 -59.32
N TYR A 467 -16.14 18.12 -58.17
CA TYR A 467 -17.23 18.29 -57.21
C TYR A 467 -16.76 18.76 -55.84
N GLY A 468 -15.45 18.97 -55.66
CA GLY A 468 -14.84 19.40 -54.41
C GLY A 468 -14.64 18.29 -53.40
N HIS A 469 -13.77 18.54 -52.42
CA HIS A 469 -13.35 17.55 -51.42
C HIS A 469 -14.49 16.90 -50.62
N LYS A 470 -15.62 17.63 -50.40
CA LYS A 470 -16.78 17.06 -49.72
C LYS A 470 -17.45 15.92 -50.51
N ALA A 471 -17.33 15.93 -51.85
CA ALA A 471 -17.85 14.85 -52.68
C ALA A 471 -16.92 13.61 -52.58
N GLY A 472 -15.60 13.82 -52.60
CA GLY A 472 -14.65 12.74 -52.35
C GLY A 472 -14.81 12.12 -50.97
N ASP A 473 -15.03 12.94 -49.94
CA ASP A 473 -15.32 12.47 -48.59
C ASP A 473 -16.59 11.58 -48.52
N ARG A 474 -17.65 11.96 -49.27
CA ARG A 474 -18.87 11.14 -49.38
C ARG A 474 -18.58 9.80 -50.07
N ALA A 475 -17.78 9.84 -51.13
CA ALA A 475 -17.40 8.64 -51.87
C ALA A 475 -16.57 7.67 -50.98
N LEU A 476 -15.62 8.18 -50.20
CA LEU A 476 -14.84 7.38 -49.27
C LEU A 476 -15.70 6.77 -48.17
N ARG A 477 -16.65 7.52 -47.58
CA ARG A 477 -17.61 6.96 -46.63
C ARG A 477 -18.47 5.85 -47.26
N LEU A 478 -18.85 6.01 -48.51
CA LEU A 478 -19.63 5.03 -49.25
C LEU A 478 -18.83 3.72 -49.41
N VAL A 479 -17.55 3.82 -49.78
CA VAL A 479 -16.67 2.62 -49.87
C VAL A 479 -16.56 1.92 -48.52
N GLY A 480 -16.27 2.66 -47.45
CA GLY A 480 -16.15 2.07 -46.11
C GLY A 480 -17.44 1.41 -45.64
N ALA A 481 -18.58 2.03 -45.84
CA ALA A 481 -19.89 1.48 -45.49
C ALA A 481 -20.21 0.21 -46.29
N THR A 482 -20.00 0.23 -47.62
CA THR A 482 -20.27 -0.91 -48.49
C THR A 482 -19.35 -2.10 -48.18
N LEU A 483 -18.07 -1.84 -47.92
CA LEU A 483 -17.11 -2.87 -47.46
C LEU A 483 -17.58 -3.52 -46.16
N THR A 484 -17.97 -2.73 -45.18
CA THR A 484 -18.44 -3.24 -43.89
C THR A 484 -19.71 -4.08 -44.04
N GLU A 485 -20.61 -3.68 -44.90
CA GLU A 485 -21.89 -4.38 -45.15
C GLU A 485 -21.69 -5.69 -45.90
N CYS A 486 -20.88 -5.68 -46.98
CA CYS A 486 -20.66 -6.87 -47.81
C CYS A 486 -19.69 -7.86 -47.20
N MET A 487 -18.71 -7.40 -46.42
CA MET A 487 -17.69 -8.21 -45.76
C MET A 487 -18.01 -8.41 -44.27
N LYS A 488 -19.23 -8.88 -43.97
CA LYS A 488 -19.63 -9.19 -42.60
C LYS A 488 -18.65 -10.18 -41.99
N ASN A 489 -18.25 -9.93 -40.73
CA ASN A 489 -17.25 -10.66 -39.95
C ASN A 489 -15.80 -10.43 -40.41
N ALA A 490 -15.54 -9.60 -41.41
CA ALA A 490 -14.19 -9.18 -41.76
C ALA A 490 -13.69 -8.07 -40.82
N VAL A 491 -12.38 -8.05 -40.61
CA VAL A 491 -11.69 -6.85 -40.13
C VAL A 491 -11.47 -5.94 -41.34
N VAL A 492 -12.09 -4.76 -41.35
CA VAL A 492 -11.95 -3.75 -42.43
C VAL A 492 -11.20 -2.56 -41.87
N CYS A 493 -10.21 -2.03 -42.61
CA CYS A 493 -9.48 -0.82 -42.22
C CYS A 493 -9.18 0.07 -43.43
N ARG A 494 -8.94 1.35 -43.18
CA ARG A 494 -8.46 2.32 -44.16
C ARG A 494 -6.95 2.53 -43.99
N LEU A 495 -6.20 2.29 -45.07
CA LEU A 495 -4.74 2.44 -45.02
C LEU A 495 -4.31 3.90 -45.18
N GLY A 496 -5.05 4.67 -45.93
CA GLY A 496 -4.84 6.09 -46.21
C GLY A 496 -5.36 6.46 -47.59
N GLY A 497 -5.65 7.74 -47.84
CA GLY A 497 -6.17 8.19 -49.13
C GLY A 497 -7.42 7.44 -49.54
N ASP A 498 -7.33 6.69 -50.62
CA ASP A 498 -8.39 5.88 -51.28
C ASP A 498 -8.21 4.36 -51.03
N GLU A 499 -7.22 3.95 -50.25
CA GLU A 499 -6.84 2.55 -50.02
C GLU A 499 -7.52 1.96 -48.76
N PHE A 500 -8.09 0.76 -48.92
CA PHE A 500 -8.71 -0.02 -47.85
C PHE A 500 -8.17 -1.45 -47.86
N LEU A 501 -8.12 -2.03 -46.68
CA LEU A 501 -7.69 -3.41 -46.48
C LEU A 501 -8.75 -4.14 -45.64
N PHE A 502 -8.99 -5.41 -45.99
CA PHE A 502 -9.85 -6.26 -45.16
C PHE A 502 -9.28 -7.67 -45.03
N TYR A 503 -9.61 -8.34 -43.96
CA TYR A 503 -9.36 -9.76 -43.76
C TYR A 503 -10.64 -10.45 -43.34
N LEU A 504 -11.08 -11.44 -44.12
CA LEU A 504 -12.24 -12.26 -43.83
C LEU A 504 -11.78 -13.66 -43.43
N PRO A 505 -11.93 -14.05 -42.16
CA PRO A 505 -11.59 -15.38 -41.70
C PRO A 505 -12.58 -16.44 -42.18
N GLU A 506 -12.17 -17.71 -42.22
CA GLU A 506 -13.01 -18.87 -42.46
C GLU A 506 -13.83 -18.83 -43.77
N VAL A 507 -13.26 -18.27 -44.83
CA VAL A 507 -13.92 -18.09 -46.12
C VAL A 507 -13.28 -18.95 -47.19
N SER A 508 -14.11 -19.61 -48.00
CA SER A 508 -13.65 -20.33 -49.22
C SER A 508 -13.49 -19.34 -50.39
N GLU A 509 -12.64 -19.73 -51.35
CA GLU A 509 -12.42 -18.93 -52.56
C GLU A 509 -13.75 -18.68 -53.35
N ALA A 510 -14.63 -19.71 -53.47
CA ALA A 510 -15.92 -19.59 -54.13
C ALA A 510 -16.87 -18.58 -53.41
N GLU A 511 -16.90 -18.63 -52.09
CA GLU A 511 -17.68 -17.69 -51.29
C GLU A 511 -17.10 -16.27 -51.40
N MET A 512 -15.76 -16.14 -51.34
CA MET A 512 -15.10 -14.85 -51.47
C MET A 512 -15.41 -14.20 -52.82
N ASN A 513 -15.34 -14.96 -53.90
CA ASN A 513 -15.71 -14.47 -55.22
C ASN A 513 -17.18 -13.97 -55.30
N THR A 514 -18.08 -14.64 -54.57
CA THR A 514 -19.50 -14.20 -54.48
C THR A 514 -19.63 -12.92 -53.70
N ARG A 515 -18.93 -12.80 -52.57
CA ARG A 515 -18.96 -11.54 -51.75
C ARG A 515 -18.34 -10.37 -52.48
N VAL A 516 -17.27 -10.57 -53.24
CA VAL A 516 -16.64 -9.51 -54.04
C VAL A 516 -17.59 -9.04 -55.17
N ARG A 517 -18.28 -9.94 -55.86
CA ARG A 517 -19.30 -9.57 -56.81
C ARG A 517 -20.40 -8.72 -56.15
N SER A 518 -20.89 -9.16 -55.00
CA SER A 518 -21.88 -8.42 -54.24
C SER A 518 -21.36 -7.03 -53.82
N LEU A 519 -20.08 -6.91 -53.45
CA LEU A 519 -19.43 -5.62 -53.14
C LEU A 519 -19.47 -4.67 -54.32
N PHE A 520 -19.05 -5.14 -55.51
CA PHE A 520 -19.07 -4.32 -56.73
C PHE A 520 -20.49 -3.91 -57.16
N ASP A 521 -21.47 -4.82 -57.06
CA ASP A 521 -22.87 -4.55 -57.42
C ASP A 521 -23.52 -3.56 -56.44
N SER A 522 -23.30 -3.76 -55.12
CA SER A 522 -23.78 -2.87 -54.07
C SER A 522 -23.14 -1.47 -54.18
N PHE A 523 -21.84 -1.40 -54.40
CA PHE A 523 -21.15 -0.13 -54.61
C PHE A 523 -21.65 0.58 -55.88
N ARG A 524 -21.85 -0.16 -57.00
CA ARG A 524 -22.38 0.41 -58.22
C ARG A 524 -23.78 0.97 -58.04
N ALA A 525 -24.63 0.28 -57.31
CA ALA A 525 -25.98 0.76 -57.00
C ALA A 525 -25.94 2.03 -56.14
N ALA A 526 -25.12 2.00 -55.08
CA ALA A 526 -25.03 3.10 -54.13
C ALA A 526 -24.37 4.37 -54.72
N LYS A 527 -23.31 4.24 -55.52
CA LYS A 527 -22.63 5.37 -56.15
C LYS A 527 -23.52 6.15 -57.16
N ASN A 528 -24.45 5.44 -57.84
CA ASN A 528 -25.34 6.03 -58.80
C ASN A 528 -26.50 6.79 -58.18
N ALA A 529 -26.69 6.70 -56.87
CA ALA A 529 -27.71 7.46 -56.15
C ALA A 529 -27.41 8.99 -56.11
N ALA A 530 -26.14 9.40 -56.35
CA ALA A 530 -25.77 10.80 -56.45
C ALA A 530 -24.81 11.05 -57.62
N ALA A 531 -25.05 12.07 -58.41
CA ALA A 531 -24.22 12.43 -59.57
C ALA A 531 -22.75 12.66 -59.21
N GLU A 532 -22.50 13.17 -58.02
CA GLU A 532 -21.16 13.49 -57.51
C GLU A 532 -20.28 12.25 -57.26
N THR A 533 -20.87 11.10 -56.95
CA THR A 533 -20.15 9.84 -56.69
C THR A 533 -20.18 8.88 -57.88
N SER A 534 -20.92 9.18 -58.92
CA SER A 534 -21.14 8.30 -60.09
C SER A 534 -19.83 7.90 -60.81
N ALA A 535 -18.80 8.77 -60.78
CA ALA A 535 -17.51 8.53 -61.41
C ALA A 535 -16.59 7.58 -60.62
N ALA A 536 -16.93 7.29 -59.36
CA ALA A 536 -16.12 6.36 -58.53
C ALA A 536 -16.18 4.92 -59.08
N SER A 537 -15.08 4.20 -59.02
CA SER A 537 -15.01 2.76 -59.21
C SER A 537 -14.10 2.13 -58.15
N LEU A 538 -14.16 0.83 -58.02
CA LEU A 538 -13.31 0.08 -57.09
C LEU A 538 -12.42 -0.86 -57.86
N SER A 539 -11.16 -0.99 -57.41
CA SER A 539 -10.24 -2.04 -57.80
C SER A 539 -9.99 -2.93 -56.56
N CYS A 540 -10.00 -4.24 -56.74
CA CYS A 540 -9.85 -5.18 -55.62
C CYS A 540 -8.86 -6.28 -55.96
N GLY A 541 -7.85 -6.45 -55.13
CA GLY A 541 -6.89 -7.58 -55.14
C GLY A 541 -7.16 -8.52 -53.98
N LEU A 542 -7.10 -9.84 -54.18
CA LEU A 542 -7.38 -10.83 -53.17
C LEU A 542 -6.19 -11.81 -53.02
N CYS A 543 -5.93 -12.24 -51.80
CA CYS A 543 -4.95 -13.28 -51.47
C CYS A 543 -5.54 -14.22 -50.42
N MET A 544 -5.60 -15.51 -50.76
CA MET A 544 -5.94 -16.56 -49.78
C MET A 544 -4.76 -16.84 -48.88
N CYS A 545 -4.95 -16.71 -47.57
CA CYS A 545 -3.94 -16.85 -46.54
C CYS A 545 -4.24 -18.08 -45.69
N ARG A 546 -3.23 -18.87 -45.35
CA ARG A 546 -3.32 -19.98 -44.39
C ARG A 546 -2.92 -19.51 -43.00
N GLN A 547 -3.46 -20.18 -41.99
CA GLN A 547 -3.12 -19.93 -40.60
C GLN A 547 -1.60 -19.94 -40.40
N GLY A 548 -1.05 -18.87 -39.82
CA GLY A 548 0.38 -18.76 -39.55
C GLY A 548 1.24 -18.25 -40.70
N ASP A 549 0.64 -17.92 -41.86
CA ASP A 549 1.39 -17.22 -42.92
C ASP A 549 1.94 -15.91 -42.35
N LYS A 550 3.28 -15.79 -42.36
CA LYS A 550 3.93 -14.54 -41.96
C LYS A 550 3.73 -13.54 -43.10
N SER A 551 3.18 -12.37 -42.75
CA SER A 551 3.21 -11.23 -43.66
C SER A 551 4.65 -10.77 -43.85
N GLU A 552 5.39 -11.38 -44.75
CA GLU A 552 6.61 -10.79 -45.27
C GLU A 552 6.20 -9.77 -46.35
N LYS A 553 6.30 -8.49 -45.96
CA LYS A 553 6.18 -7.22 -46.69
C LYS A 553 4.78 -6.72 -46.94
#